data_14499f996777e9f007ae5b0a3a87b95c
#
_entry.id   14499f996777e9f007ae5b0a3a87b95c
#
_cell.length_a   1.000
_cell.length_b   1.000
_cell.length_c   1.000
_cell.angle_alpha   90.00
_cell.angle_beta   90.00
_cell.angle_gamma   90.00
#
_symmetry.space_group_name_H-M   'P 1'
#
loop_
_entity.id
_entity.type
_entity.pdbx_description
1 polymer ?
#
loop_
_entity_poly.entity_id
_entity_poly.type
_entity_poly.pdbx_seq_one_letter_code
_entity_poly.pdbx_strand_id
1 'polypeptide(L)'
;DLSGAVELRGNLIPIPGFAHALNNFSGLAFVKNGQVSIRSFQGVLGGGPVQGSGRMSFGEKGLDEAEISMSGENMELSVFERTRLLADGQMRFLKKGSRSVLEGDFVLKEALWKKELYEKLSFSSQAYSAEGRGSWIDDLNLNLRLRATDNVWMENSLGRIRARLDLTISGTVGAPVVAGEIEALSGTVYFQDRDFRVLRGRLSFFNPLVIDPYMDFQGETYVKDYHVIFSLSGLASSLKPEFSSAPPLPAEEILSLLALGESYQRRYSLDPTQMSTASMISYQLARKSESLFSLDRFRLDPFLMGSTSEITARLTVGKRLSRNFFIVYSTNLATQREEIIRLEWELSGGLSLVAIRNELGRVSLDVKLRRRF
;
A
#
# COMPACT_ATOMS: atom_id res chain seq x y z
N ASP A 1 -50.18 2.74 -21.79
CA ASP A 1 -48.92 2.23 -22.38
C ASP A 1 -48.17 3.38 -23.03
N LEU A 2 -47.12 3.89 -22.31
CA LEU A 2 -46.21 4.84 -22.88
C LEU A 2 -45.17 4.10 -23.71
N SER A 3 -45.12 4.36 -25.01
CA SER A 3 -44.08 3.86 -25.90
C SER A 3 -43.59 4.98 -26.80
N GLY A 4 -42.26 5.12 -26.91
CA GLY A 4 -41.69 6.16 -27.76
C GLY A 4 -40.16 6.17 -27.75
N ALA A 5 -39.61 6.91 -28.69
CA ALA A 5 -38.17 7.24 -28.71
C ALA A 5 -37.93 8.54 -27.94
N VAL A 6 -36.87 8.55 -27.12
CA VAL A 6 -36.50 9.68 -26.31
C VAL A 6 -35.02 9.97 -26.56
N GLU A 7 -34.71 11.21 -26.94
CA GLU A 7 -33.32 11.68 -26.99
C GLU A 7 -32.90 12.12 -25.62
N LEU A 8 -31.79 11.57 -25.13
CA LEU A 8 -31.19 11.88 -23.83
C LEU A 8 -30.01 12.81 -24.06
N ARG A 9 -29.95 13.92 -23.33
CA ARG A 9 -28.80 14.84 -23.31
C ARG A 9 -28.51 15.27 -21.90
N GLY A 10 -27.24 15.33 -21.54
CA GLY A 10 -26.81 15.80 -20.23
C GLY A 10 -25.37 16.34 -20.27
N ASN A 11 -25.16 17.51 -19.69
CA ASN A 11 -23.83 18.10 -19.67
C ASN A 11 -22.93 17.43 -18.62
N LEU A 12 -23.53 16.96 -17.51
CA LEU A 12 -22.82 16.32 -16.41
C LEU A 12 -23.74 15.32 -15.72
N ILE A 13 -23.40 14.03 -15.78
CA ILE A 13 -24.13 12.94 -15.09
C ILE A 13 -23.18 12.34 -14.06
N PRO A 14 -23.40 12.57 -12.74
CA PRO A 14 -22.59 11.96 -11.70
C PRO A 14 -22.76 10.44 -11.71
N ILE A 15 -21.64 9.73 -11.54
CA ILE A 15 -21.64 8.28 -11.37
C ILE A 15 -21.53 8.00 -9.86
N PRO A 16 -22.55 7.40 -9.22
CA PRO A 16 -22.52 7.12 -7.79
C PRO A 16 -21.28 6.30 -7.40
N GLY A 17 -20.57 6.73 -6.35
CA GLY A 17 -19.38 6.05 -5.86
C GLY A 17 -18.11 6.21 -6.72
N PHE A 18 -18.13 7.11 -7.71
CA PHE A 18 -16.99 7.35 -8.58
C PHE A 18 -16.62 8.84 -8.65
N ALA A 19 -15.31 9.14 -8.71
CA ALA A 19 -14.82 10.52 -8.67
C ALA A 19 -15.14 11.34 -9.93
N HIS A 20 -15.41 10.66 -11.04
CA HIS A 20 -15.65 11.31 -12.32
C HIS A 20 -17.13 11.23 -12.69
N ALA A 21 -17.63 12.30 -13.30
CA ALA A 21 -18.92 12.35 -13.95
C ALA A 21 -18.81 12.05 -15.43
N LEU A 22 -19.88 11.53 -16.01
CA LEU A 22 -20.02 11.42 -17.45
C LEU A 22 -20.43 12.78 -18.00
N ASN A 23 -19.56 13.40 -18.80
CA ASN A 23 -19.76 14.70 -19.40
C ASN A 23 -20.26 14.60 -20.84
N ASN A 24 -20.97 15.65 -21.31
CA ASN A 24 -21.44 15.76 -22.69
C ASN A 24 -22.17 14.49 -23.18
N PHE A 25 -22.99 13.93 -22.28
CA PHE A 25 -23.75 12.73 -22.57
C PHE A 25 -24.83 13.02 -23.62
N SER A 26 -24.88 12.15 -24.62
CA SER A 26 -25.99 12.11 -25.57
C SER A 26 -26.34 10.67 -25.93
N GLY A 27 -27.61 10.36 -26.09
CA GLY A 27 -28.06 9.00 -26.40
C GLY A 27 -29.48 8.94 -26.90
N LEU A 28 -29.82 7.81 -27.51
CA LEU A 28 -31.16 7.51 -28.00
C LEU A 28 -31.71 6.31 -27.19
N ALA A 29 -32.82 6.55 -26.52
CA ALA A 29 -33.51 5.53 -25.74
C ALA A 29 -34.90 5.28 -26.29
N PHE A 30 -35.38 4.05 -26.16
CA PHE A 30 -36.73 3.61 -26.44
C PHE A 30 -37.37 3.17 -25.14
N VAL A 31 -38.53 3.70 -24.86
CA VAL A 31 -39.32 3.34 -23.68
C VAL A 31 -40.54 2.55 -24.13
N LYS A 32 -40.75 1.39 -23.50
CA LYS A 32 -41.94 0.56 -23.74
C LYS A 32 -42.25 -0.27 -22.48
N ASN A 33 -43.46 -0.13 -21.96
CA ASN A 33 -44.00 -0.97 -20.86
C ASN A 33 -43.02 -1.05 -19.64
N GLY A 34 -42.52 0.09 -19.17
CA GLY A 34 -41.59 0.13 -18.05
C GLY A 34 -40.16 -0.35 -18.36
N GLN A 35 -39.88 -0.68 -19.60
CA GLN A 35 -38.55 -0.99 -20.08
C GLN A 35 -37.93 0.21 -20.81
N VAL A 36 -36.68 0.48 -20.55
CA VAL A 36 -35.88 1.49 -21.24
C VAL A 36 -34.74 0.78 -21.95
N SER A 37 -34.67 0.93 -23.25
CA SER A 37 -33.57 0.39 -24.07
C SER A 37 -32.78 1.54 -24.66
N ILE A 38 -31.57 1.76 -24.19
CA ILE A 38 -30.63 2.75 -24.72
C ILE A 38 -29.86 2.07 -25.84
N ARG A 39 -30.19 2.41 -27.08
CA ARG A 39 -29.58 1.80 -28.26
C ARG A 39 -28.11 2.14 -28.38
N SER A 40 -27.83 3.39 -28.13
CA SER A 40 -26.45 3.89 -28.05
C SER A 40 -26.43 5.16 -27.24
N PHE A 41 -25.33 5.35 -26.52
CA PHE A 41 -24.98 6.62 -25.91
C PHE A 41 -23.50 6.91 -26.15
N GLN A 42 -23.15 8.18 -26.07
CA GLN A 42 -21.78 8.66 -26.10
C GLN A 42 -21.60 9.78 -25.07
N GLY A 43 -20.37 9.97 -24.65
CA GLY A 43 -20.00 11.01 -23.69
C GLY A 43 -18.51 11.09 -23.47
N VAL A 44 -18.10 11.78 -22.43
CA VAL A 44 -16.69 11.94 -22.04
C VAL A 44 -16.56 11.56 -20.58
N LEU A 45 -15.65 10.63 -20.27
CA LEU A 45 -15.34 10.20 -18.92
C LEU A 45 -13.84 10.38 -18.67
N GLY A 46 -13.49 11.19 -17.64
CA GLY A 46 -12.08 11.48 -17.37
C GLY A 46 -11.33 12.08 -18.57
N GLY A 47 -11.99 12.91 -19.37
CA GLY A 47 -11.42 13.51 -20.58
C GLY A 47 -11.37 12.61 -21.81
N GLY A 48 -11.59 11.29 -21.67
CA GLY A 48 -11.62 10.33 -22.76
C GLY A 48 -13.03 10.11 -23.30
N PRO A 49 -13.20 9.88 -24.63
CA PRO A 49 -14.47 9.56 -25.23
C PRO A 49 -14.94 8.18 -24.77
N VAL A 50 -16.23 8.07 -24.45
CA VAL A 50 -16.88 6.82 -24.11
C VAL A 50 -18.14 6.62 -24.94
N GLN A 51 -18.45 5.36 -25.22
CA GLN A 51 -19.67 4.94 -25.90
C GLN A 51 -20.26 3.69 -25.26
N GLY A 52 -21.53 3.49 -25.39
CA GLY A 52 -22.16 2.32 -24.82
C GLY A 52 -23.63 2.15 -25.24
N SER A 53 -24.23 1.14 -24.63
CA SER A 53 -25.64 0.81 -24.77
C SER A 53 -26.15 0.23 -23.46
N GLY A 54 -27.48 0.12 -23.32
CA GLY A 54 -28.02 -0.46 -22.10
C GLY A 54 -29.49 -0.80 -22.20
N ARG A 55 -29.92 -1.65 -21.27
CA ARG A 55 -31.32 -1.98 -21.03
C ARG A 55 -31.63 -1.91 -19.57
N MET A 56 -32.75 -1.37 -19.21
CA MET A 56 -33.20 -1.24 -17.82
C MET A 56 -34.70 -1.56 -17.75
N SER A 57 -35.12 -2.22 -16.71
CA SER A 57 -36.54 -2.40 -16.38
C SER A 57 -36.82 -1.86 -14.98
N PHE A 58 -37.97 -1.24 -14.83
CA PHE A 58 -38.38 -0.64 -13.57
C PHE A 58 -39.62 -1.38 -13.06
N GLY A 59 -39.52 -1.84 -11.81
CA GLY A 59 -40.63 -2.43 -11.05
C GLY A 59 -41.21 -1.44 -10.04
N GLU A 60 -42.06 -1.89 -9.16
CA GLU A 60 -42.74 -1.07 -8.14
C GLU A 60 -41.72 -0.44 -7.14
N LYS A 61 -40.58 -1.07 -6.93
CA LYS A 61 -39.51 -0.63 -5.99
C LYS A 61 -38.38 0.14 -6.68
N GLY A 62 -38.53 0.51 -7.96
CA GLY A 62 -37.51 1.23 -8.73
C GLY A 62 -36.84 0.32 -9.77
N LEU A 63 -35.50 0.51 -9.95
CA LEU A 63 -34.69 -0.25 -10.93
C LEU A 63 -34.62 -1.74 -10.54
N ASP A 64 -35.23 -2.60 -11.29
CA ASP A 64 -35.30 -4.06 -11.07
C ASP A 64 -34.17 -4.79 -11.80
N GLU A 65 -34.09 -4.56 -13.12
CA GLU A 65 -33.00 -5.11 -13.92
C GLU A 65 -32.29 -3.99 -14.69
N ALA A 66 -30.99 -4.15 -14.82
CA ALA A 66 -30.16 -3.27 -15.68
C ALA A 66 -29.03 -4.07 -16.30
N GLU A 67 -28.75 -3.77 -17.54
CA GLU A 67 -27.59 -4.21 -18.28
C GLU A 67 -27.04 -2.99 -19.04
N ILE A 68 -25.88 -2.47 -18.64
CA ILE A 68 -25.27 -1.30 -19.26
C ILE A 68 -23.86 -1.70 -19.64
N SER A 69 -23.52 -1.58 -20.90
CA SER A 69 -22.18 -1.80 -21.44
C SER A 69 -21.61 -0.49 -21.92
N MET A 70 -20.34 -0.23 -21.57
CA MET A 70 -19.62 0.96 -21.95
C MET A 70 -18.19 0.60 -22.33
N SER A 71 -17.65 1.25 -23.36
CA SER A 71 -16.22 1.24 -23.70
C SER A 71 -15.72 2.67 -23.80
N GLY A 72 -14.43 2.86 -23.48
CA GLY A 72 -13.80 4.15 -23.55
C GLY A 72 -12.31 4.05 -23.82
N GLU A 73 -11.75 5.12 -24.34
CA GLU A 73 -10.35 5.25 -24.65
C GLU A 73 -9.76 6.52 -23.99
N ASN A 74 -8.49 6.43 -23.59
CA ASN A 74 -7.76 7.55 -22.97
C ASN A 74 -8.51 8.19 -21.78
N MET A 75 -9.17 7.39 -20.98
CA MET A 75 -9.87 7.83 -19.77
C MET A 75 -8.85 8.12 -18.67
N GLU A 76 -8.76 9.34 -18.20
CA GLU A 76 -8.00 9.68 -17.00
C GLU A 76 -8.86 9.41 -15.76
N LEU A 77 -8.49 8.40 -14.99
CA LEU A 77 -9.26 7.93 -13.84
C LEU A 77 -8.51 8.17 -12.55
N SER A 78 -9.17 8.73 -11.56
CA SER A 78 -8.68 8.88 -10.19
C SER A 78 -9.43 7.91 -9.30
N VAL A 79 -8.88 6.72 -9.11
CA VAL A 79 -9.51 5.66 -8.32
C VAL A 79 -9.08 5.71 -6.86
N PHE A 80 -7.86 6.23 -6.59
CA PHE A 80 -7.30 6.38 -5.25
C PHE A 80 -6.72 7.78 -5.10
N GLU A 81 -6.64 8.26 -3.87
CA GLU A 81 -5.95 9.52 -3.59
C GLU A 81 -4.50 9.50 -4.09
N ARG A 82 -4.08 10.59 -4.75
CA ARG A 82 -2.73 10.75 -5.33
C ARG A 82 -2.35 9.69 -6.37
N THR A 83 -3.35 9.12 -7.04
CA THR A 83 -3.14 8.17 -8.13
C THR A 83 -3.78 8.71 -9.39
N ARG A 84 -3.04 8.73 -10.48
CA ARG A 84 -3.52 9.09 -11.80
C ARG A 84 -3.36 7.88 -12.71
N LEU A 85 -4.44 7.47 -13.33
CA LEU A 85 -4.47 6.35 -14.26
C LEU A 85 -5.00 6.86 -15.62
N LEU A 86 -4.30 6.56 -16.69
CA LEU A 86 -4.78 6.71 -18.05
C LEU A 86 -5.08 5.32 -18.59
N ALA A 87 -6.33 5.05 -18.95
CA ALA A 87 -6.76 3.72 -19.33
C ALA A 87 -7.66 3.71 -20.55
N ASP A 88 -7.55 2.64 -21.33
CA ASP A 88 -8.58 2.18 -22.24
C ASP A 88 -9.32 1.01 -21.56
N GLY A 89 -10.58 0.83 -21.85
CA GLY A 89 -11.28 -0.32 -21.29
C GLY A 89 -12.73 -0.42 -21.69
N GLN A 90 -13.27 -1.54 -21.28
CA GLN A 90 -14.69 -1.84 -21.40
C GLN A 90 -15.22 -2.29 -20.05
N MET A 91 -16.44 -1.91 -19.77
CA MET A 91 -17.14 -2.31 -18.54
C MET A 91 -18.59 -2.67 -18.83
N ARG A 92 -19.13 -3.53 -17.99
CA ARG A 92 -20.52 -3.96 -18.03
C ARG A 92 -21.08 -3.96 -16.61
N PHE A 93 -22.13 -3.21 -16.41
CA PHE A 93 -22.90 -3.21 -15.18
C PHE A 93 -24.13 -4.08 -15.37
N LEU A 94 -24.29 -5.04 -14.48
CA LEU A 94 -25.43 -5.96 -14.45
C LEU A 94 -26.13 -5.82 -13.11
N LYS A 95 -27.45 -5.65 -13.14
CA LYS A 95 -28.30 -5.68 -11.96
C LYS A 95 -29.47 -6.59 -12.22
N LYS A 96 -29.79 -7.46 -11.26
CA LYS A 96 -30.98 -8.31 -11.26
C LYS A 96 -31.48 -8.45 -9.82
N GLY A 97 -32.63 -7.83 -9.55
CA GLY A 97 -33.14 -7.71 -8.18
C GLY A 97 -32.17 -7.02 -7.25
N SER A 98 -31.76 -7.69 -6.17
CA SER A 98 -30.77 -7.18 -5.20
C SER A 98 -29.31 -7.38 -5.62
N ARG A 99 -29.03 -8.24 -6.58
CA ARG A 99 -27.66 -8.54 -7.00
C ARG A 99 -27.20 -7.55 -8.07
N SER A 100 -26.03 -6.94 -7.82
CA SER A 100 -25.36 -6.07 -8.79
C SER A 100 -23.93 -6.56 -9.02
N VAL A 101 -23.47 -6.49 -10.27
CA VAL A 101 -22.12 -6.92 -10.69
C VAL A 101 -21.56 -5.86 -11.63
N LEU A 102 -20.30 -5.48 -11.41
CA LEU A 102 -19.51 -4.68 -12.32
C LEU A 102 -18.38 -5.53 -12.88
N GLU A 103 -18.45 -5.81 -14.16
CA GLU A 103 -17.41 -6.50 -14.92
C GLU A 103 -16.62 -5.48 -15.74
N GLY A 104 -15.33 -5.73 -15.96
CA GLY A 104 -14.54 -4.84 -16.79
C GLY A 104 -13.15 -5.39 -17.12
N ASP A 105 -12.63 -4.95 -18.25
CA ASP A 105 -11.26 -5.23 -18.71
C ASP A 105 -10.63 -3.89 -19.10
N PHE A 106 -9.54 -3.55 -18.40
CA PHE A 106 -8.86 -2.26 -18.55
C PHE A 106 -7.38 -2.46 -18.86
N VAL A 107 -6.92 -1.72 -19.85
CA VAL A 107 -5.50 -1.62 -20.18
C VAL A 107 -5.01 -0.24 -19.76
N LEU A 108 -4.13 -0.22 -18.76
CA LEU A 108 -3.53 1.01 -18.29
C LEU A 108 -2.40 1.42 -19.24
N LYS A 109 -2.53 2.59 -19.85
CA LYS A 109 -1.50 3.22 -20.69
C LYS A 109 -0.48 3.94 -19.84
N GLU A 110 -0.93 4.51 -18.73
CA GLU A 110 -0.10 5.20 -17.75
C GLU A 110 -0.73 5.05 -16.37
N ALA A 111 0.10 4.80 -15.38
CA ALA A 111 -0.29 4.85 -13.99
C ALA A 111 0.81 5.50 -13.16
N LEU A 112 0.44 6.47 -12.34
CA LEU A 112 1.36 7.15 -11.45
C LEU A 112 0.84 7.07 -10.03
N TRP A 113 1.57 6.36 -9.17
CA TRP A 113 1.29 6.21 -7.77
C TRP A 113 2.27 7.03 -6.94
N LYS A 114 1.78 8.08 -6.28
CA LYS A 114 2.57 8.97 -5.39
C LYS A 114 2.24 8.81 -3.91
N LYS A 115 1.38 7.86 -3.55
CA LYS A 115 1.01 7.65 -2.16
C LYS A 115 2.16 6.97 -1.40
N GLU A 116 2.42 7.45 -0.18
CA GLU A 116 3.39 6.83 0.71
C GLU A 116 2.87 5.49 1.24
N LEU A 117 3.74 4.48 1.33
CA LEU A 117 3.35 3.13 1.74
C LEU A 117 2.91 3.04 3.22
N TYR A 118 3.37 3.98 4.06
CA TYR A 118 2.94 4.06 5.46
C TYR A 118 1.55 4.68 5.64
N GLU A 119 1.05 5.43 4.66
CA GLU A 119 -0.35 5.81 4.63
C GLU A 119 -1.14 4.54 4.38
N LYS A 120 -1.87 4.05 5.39
CA LYS A 120 -2.68 2.82 5.31
C LYS A 120 -3.28 2.73 3.92
N LEU A 121 -3.05 1.61 3.23
CA LEU A 121 -3.83 1.22 2.06
C LEU A 121 -5.29 1.00 2.53
N SER A 122 -5.94 2.10 2.87
CA SER A 122 -7.36 2.09 3.08
C SER A 122 -7.96 1.98 1.69
N PHE A 123 -8.20 0.77 1.24
CA PHE A 123 -9.26 0.51 0.26
C PHE A 123 -10.61 0.84 0.90
N SER A 124 -10.61 1.80 1.84
CA SER A 124 -11.84 2.24 2.42
C SER A 124 -12.50 3.15 1.42
N SER A 125 -13.72 2.86 1.10
CA SER A 125 -14.75 3.75 0.59
C SER A 125 -14.85 5.12 1.33
N GLN A 126 -13.87 5.47 2.17
CA GLN A 126 -13.79 6.75 2.90
C GLN A 126 -13.60 7.96 1.99
N ALA A 127 -13.22 7.79 0.71
CA ALA A 127 -13.25 8.91 -0.23
C ALA A 127 -14.68 9.39 -0.53
N TYR A 128 -15.71 8.59 -0.20
CA TYR A 128 -17.12 8.87 -0.47
C TYR A 128 -18.05 8.59 0.71
N SER A 129 -17.54 8.41 1.91
CA SER A 129 -18.38 8.37 3.13
C SER A 129 -18.82 9.80 3.54
N ALA A 130 -19.49 10.50 2.63
CA ALA A 130 -20.50 11.43 3.04
C ALA A 130 -21.70 10.56 3.43
N GLU A 131 -21.85 10.33 4.75
CA GLU A 131 -23.08 9.91 5.42
C GLU A 131 -23.72 8.59 4.92
N GLY A 132 -23.44 7.49 5.62
CA GLY A 132 -24.24 6.26 5.58
C GLY A 132 -23.46 4.96 5.38
N ARG A 133 -23.17 4.27 6.45
CA ARG A 133 -22.86 2.83 6.43
C ARG A 133 -24.07 2.12 5.82
N GLY A 134 -23.83 1.36 4.73
CA GLY A 134 -24.86 0.57 4.06
C GLY A 134 -25.27 1.09 2.68
N SER A 135 -24.35 1.71 1.92
CA SER A 135 -24.60 2.05 0.53
C SER A 135 -24.70 0.76 -0.30
N TRP A 136 -25.70 0.66 -1.20
CA TRP A 136 -25.81 -0.42 -2.17
C TRP A 136 -24.52 -0.65 -2.99
N ILE A 137 -23.63 0.35 -3.03
CA ILE A 137 -22.32 0.31 -3.69
C ILE A 137 -21.38 -0.65 -2.96
N ASP A 138 -21.46 -0.73 -1.63
CA ASP A 138 -20.60 -1.63 -0.85
C ASP A 138 -20.85 -3.09 -1.19
N ASP A 139 -22.12 -3.43 -1.57
CA ASP A 139 -22.56 -4.78 -1.98
C ASP A 139 -22.39 -5.05 -3.48
N LEU A 140 -21.89 -4.07 -4.25
CA LEU A 140 -21.62 -4.23 -5.67
C LEU A 140 -20.49 -5.24 -5.88
N ASN A 141 -20.80 -6.36 -6.52
CA ASN A 141 -19.80 -7.38 -6.85
C ASN A 141 -18.90 -6.90 -7.97
N LEU A 142 -17.62 -7.19 -7.86
CA LEU A 142 -16.59 -6.82 -8.82
C LEU A 142 -16.07 -8.04 -9.57
N ASN A 143 -15.78 -7.86 -10.85
CA ASN A 143 -15.03 -8.77 -11.69
C ASN A 143 -14.26 -7.93 -12.71
N LEU A 144 -13.14 -7.33 -12.24
CA LEU A 144 -12.37 -6.36 -13.02
C LEU A 144 -10.99 -6.92 -13.30
N ARG A 145 -10.55 -6.83 -14.53
CA ARG A 145 -9.18 -7.13 -14.95
C ARG A 145 -8.43 -5.85 -15.30
N LEU A 146 -7.26 -5.68 -14.71
CA LEU A 146 -6.37 -4.55 -14.95
C LEU A 146 -5.05 -5.06 -15.49
N ARG A 147 -4.64 -4.56 -16.65
CA ARG A 147 -3.37 -4.94 -17.29
C ARG A 147 -2.57 -3.70 -17.66
N ALA A 148 -1.26 -3.78 -17.43
CA ALA A 148 -0.31 -2.83 -17.95
C ALA A 148 0.98 -3.56 -18.32
N THR A 149 1.45 -3.38 -19.52
CA THR A 149 2.71 -3.98 -19.99
C THR A 149 3.93 -3.18 -19.57
N ASP A 150 3.74 -1.88 -19.33
CA ASP A 150 4.77 -0.89 -19.05
C ASP A 150 4.09 0.37 -18.47
N ASN A 151 4.88 1.39 -18.16
CA ASN A 151 4.42 2.74 -17.80
C ASN A 151 3.56 2.85 -16.53
N VAL A 152 3.71 1.89 -15.61
CA VAL A 152 3.23 2.00 -14.25
C VAL A 152 4.37 2.48 -13.37
N TRP A 153 4.20 3.65 -12.78
CA TRP A 153 5.22 4.29 -11.96
C TRP A 153 4.77 4.38 -10.50
N MET A 154 5.61 3.89 -9.62
CA MET A 154 5.60 4.24 -8.21
C MET A 154 6.67 5.30 -7.98
N GLU A 155 6.29 6.46 -7.45
CA GLU A 155 7.19 7.57 -7.16
C GLU A 155 6.83 8.18 -5.82
N ASN A 156 7.59 7.82 -4.78
CA ASN A 156 7.38 8.27 -3.40
C ASN A 156 8.71 8.33 -2.65
N SER A 157 8.67 8.51 -1.32
CA SER A 157 9.88 8.57 -0.49
C SER A 157 10.70 7.27 -0.47
N LEU A 158 10.10 6.14 -0.85
CA LEU A 158 10.79 4.83 -0.88
C LEU A 158 11.55 4.59 -2.18
N GLY A 159 11.22 5.31 -3.25
CA GLY A 159 11.87 5.11 -4.53
C GLY A 159 11.07 5.55 -5.73
N ARG A 160 11.66 5.26 -6.88
CA ARG A 160 11.04 5.42 -8.19
C ARG A 160 11.17 4.12 -8.96
N ILE A 161 10.04 3.42 -9.15
CA ILE A 161 10.00 2.10 -9.78
C ILE A 161 9.03 2.15 -10.95
N ARG A 162 9.48 1.64 -12.10
CA ARG A 162 8.65 1.36 -13.25
C ARG A 162 8.26 -0.11 -13.23
N ALA A 163 6.98 -0.40 -13.45
CA ALA A 163 6.42 -1.73 -13.31
C ALA A 163 5.46 -2.10 -14.45
N ARG A 164 5.16 -3.37 -14.54
CA ARG A 164 4.02 -3.96 -15.25
C ARG A 164 3.08 -4.62 -14.25
N LEU A 165 1.82 -4.82 -14.64
CA LEU A 165 0.85 -5.52 -13.81
C LEU A 165 -0.16 -6.32 -14.65
N ASP A 166 -0.64 -7.41 -14.06
CA ASP A 166 -1.84 -8.16 -14.48
C ASP A 166 -2.59 -8.54 -13.20
N LEU A 167 -3.67 -7.83 -12.92
CA LEU A 167 -4.44 -7.96 -11.70
C LEU A 167 -5.90 -8.23 -12.01
N THR A 168 -6.51 -9.10 -11.22
CA THR A 168 -7.94 -9.33 -11.17
C THR A 168 -8.47 -8.85 -9.83
N ILE A 169 -9.51 -8.01 -9.85
CA ILE A 169 -10.21 -7.53 -8.67
C ILE A 169 -11.59 -8.17 -8.67
N SER A 170 -11.89 -8.90 -7.61
CA SER A 170 -13.15 -9.60 -7.38
C SER A 170 -13.70 -9.29 -5.98
N GLY A 171 -14.74 -10.01 -5.53
CA GLY A 171 -15.41 -9.72 -4.25
C GLY A 171 -16.40 -8.57 -4.38
N THR A 172 -16.58 -7.78 -3.34
CA THR A 172 -17.44 -6.58 -3.35
C THR A 172 -16.63 -5.30 -3.18
N VAL A 173 -17.24 -4.15 -3.48
CA VAL A 173 -16.57 -2.84 -3.24
C VAL A 173 -16.21 -2.68 -1.77
N GLY A 174 -17.05 -3.14 -0.85
CA GLY A 174 -16.79 -3.09 0.60
C GLY A 174 -15.75 -4.13 1.09
N ALA A 175 -15.54 -5.22 0.33
CA ALA A 175 -14.59 -6.29 0.63
C ALA A 175 -13.93 -6.80 -0.68
N PRO A 176 -13.04 -6.01 -1.29
CA PRO A 176 -12.38 -6.38 -2.54
C PRO A 176 -11.34 -7.48 -2.32
N VAL A 177 -11.22 -8.35 -3.30
CA VAL A 177 -10.20 -9.40 -3.40
C VAL A 177 -9.33 -9.08 -4.60
N VAL A 178 -8.02 -9.07 -4.40
CA VAL A 178 -7.03 -8.83 -5.45
C VAL A 178 -6.25 -10.12 -5.70
N ALA A 179 -6.12 -10.50 -6.96
CA ALA A 179 -5.30 -11.62 -7.41
C ALA A 179 -4.42 -11.18 -8.59
N GLY A 180 -3.26 -11.82 -8.76
CA GLY A 180 -2.34 -11.51 -9.85
C GLY A 180 -1.00 -10.97 -9.39
N GLU A 181 -0.30 -10.27 -10.27
CA GLU A 181 1.08 -9.86 -10.03
C GLU A 181 1.37 -8.43 -10.49
N ILE A 182 2.31 -7.80 -9.76
CA ILE A 182 2.99 -6.56 -10.15
C ILE A 182 4.48 -6.89 -10.21
N GLU A 183 5.14 -6.55 -11.30
CA GLU A 183 6.56 -6.81 -11.51
C GLU A 183 7.30 -5.52 -11.84
N ALA A 184 8.38 -5.27 -11.10
CA ALA A 184 9.27 -4.15 -11.36
C ALA A 184 10.11 -4.42 -12.63
N LEU A 185 10.05 -3.52 -13.58
CA LEU A 185 10.85 -3.56 -14.81
C LEU A 185 12.20 -2.86 -14.64
N SER A 186 12.22 -1.80 -13.85
CA SER A 186 13.41 -1.03 -13.52
C SER A 186 13.10 -0.04 -12.40
N GLY A 187 14.15 0.51 -11.80
CA GLY A 187 13.95 1.58 -10.82
C GLY A 187 15.04 1.65 -9.78
N THR A 188 14.80 2.52 -8.82
CA THR A 188 15.67 2.77 -7.69
C THR A 188 14.83 2.78 -6.42
N VAL A 189 15.29 2.07 -5.39
CA VAL A 189 14.74 2.12 -4.05
C VAL A 189 15.71 2.89 -3.15
N TYR A 190 15.17 3.81 -2.35
CA TYR A 190 15.95 4.64 -1.42
C TYR A 190 15.96 4.00 -0.03
N PHE A 191 17.14 3.65 0.43
CA PHE A 191 17.34 3.09 1.75
C PHE A 191 18.60 3.65 2.39
N GLN A 192 18.51 4.22 3.59
CA GLN A 192 19.64 4.80 4.34
C GLN A 192 20.45 5.82 3.52
N ASP A 193 19.77 6.77 2.86
CA ASP A 193 20.37 7.77 1.96
C ASP A 193 21.20 7.15 0.83
N ARG A 194 20.91 5.89 0.48
CA ARG A 194 21.54 5.17 -0.62
C ARG A 194 20.49 4.77 -1.64
N ASP A 195 20.92 4.84 -2.87
CA ASP A 195 20.15 4.43 -4.03
C ASP A 195 20.45 2.96 -4.33
N PHE A 196 19.44 2.11 -4.17
CA PHE A 196 19.51 0.71 -4.58
C PHE A 196 18.86 0.54 -5.94
N ARG A 197 19.64 0.17 -6.94
CA ARG A 197 19.14 -0.20 -8.25
C ARG A 197 18.34 -1.50 -8.14
N VAL A 198 17.12 -1.50 -8.62
CA VAL A 198 16.26 -2.69 -8.63
C VAL A 198 16.82 -3.72 -9.61
N LEU A 199 17.12 -4.91 -9.10
CA LEU A 199 17.51 -6.09 -9.89
C LEU A 199 16.29 -6.96 -10.19
N ARG A 200 15.43 -7.14 -9.20
CA ARG A 200 14.20 -7.91 -9.25
C ARG A 200 13.19 -7.32 -8.27
N GLY A 201 11.93 -7.29 -8.65
CA GLY A 201 10.85 -6.90 -7.76
C GLY A 201 9.55 -7.53 -8.24
N ARG A 202 8.88 -8.28 -7.37
CA ARG A 202 7.59 -8.90 -7.65
C ARG A 202 6.69 -8.83 -6.43
N LEU A 203 5.43 -8.48 -6.65
CA LEU A 203 4.35 -8.58 -5.68
C LEU A 203 3.32 -9.57 -6.24
N SER A 204 3.10 -10.67 -5.55
CA SER A 204 2.15 -11.71 -5.95
C SER A 204 0.98 -11.75 -4.98
N PHE A 205 -0.21 -11.52 -5.49
CA PHE A 205 -1.48 -11.54 -4.76
C PHE A 205 -2.16 -12.88 -4.99
N PHE A 206 -2.22 -13.73 -3.98
CA PHE A 206 -2.79 -15.08 -4.08
C PHE A 206 -3.77 -15.42 -2.94
N ASN A 207 -3.86 -14.57 -1.92
CA ASN A 207 -4.75 -14.79 -0.79
C ASN A 207 -6.12 -14.15 -1.04
N PRO A 208 -7.22 -14.94 -1.16
CA PRO A 208 -8.54 -14.41 -1.43
C PRO A 208 -9.23 -13.81 -0.20
N LEU A 209 -8.65 -13.94 0.99
CA LEU A 209 -9.26 -13.46 2.24
C LEU A 209 -8.69 -12.12 2.70
N VAL A 210 -7.44 -11.84 2.35
CA VAL A 210 -6.72 -10.65 2.81
C VAL A 210 -5.81 -10.13 1.70
N ILE A 211 -5.78 -8.83 1.50
CA ILE A 211 -4.80 -8.19 0.62
C ILE A 211 -3.46 -8.12 1.35
N ASP A 212 -2.70 -9.22 1.27
CA ASP A 212 -1.37 -9.39 1.86
C ASP A 212 -0.45 -10.05 0.82
N PRO A 213 0.12 -9.29 -0.12
CA PRO A 213 0.91 -9.84 -1.20
C PRO A 213 2.24 -10.42 -0.70
N TYR A 214 2.67 -11.48 -1.35
CA TYR A 214 4.04 -11.95 -1.22
C TYR A 214 4.96 -11.04 -2.03
N MET A 215 6.00 -10.54 -1.38
CA MET A 215 7.04 -9.72 -1.97
C MET A 215 8.31 -10.54 -2.21
N ASP A 216 8.90 -10.38 -3.38
CA ASP A 216 10.24 -10.86 -3.72
C ASP A 216 10.98 -9.68 -4.38
N PHE A 217 11.86 -9.05 -3.61
CA PHE A 217 12.61 -7.88 -4.05
C PHE A 217 14.10 -8.09 -3.87
N GLN A 218 14.87 -7.62 -4.82
CA GLN A 218 16.32 -7.56 -4.75
C GLN A 218 16.81 -6.26 -5.40
N GLY A 219 17.66 -5.55 -4.68
CA GLY A 219 18.33 -4.34 -5.16
C GLY A 219 19.79 -4.32 -4.81
N GLU A 220 20.58 -3.57 -5.54
CA GLU A 220 22.01 -3.46 -5.33
C GLU A 220 22.46 -2.00 -5.23
N THR A 221 23.53 -1.80 -4.49
CA THR A 221 24.25 -0.52 -4.43
C THR A 221 25.74 -0.74 -4.24
N TYR A 222 26.52 0.29 -4.50
CA TYR A 222 27.96 0.28 -4.26
C TYR A 222 28.29 1.30 -3.18
N VAL A 223 29.02 0.88 -2.16
CA VAL A 223 29.53 1.77 -1.11
C VAL A 223 31.03 1.54 -0.97
N LYS A 224 31.83 2.51 -1.42
CA LYS A 224 33.29 2.37 -1.54
C LYS A 224 33.63 1.14 -2.42
N ASP A 225 34.39 0.22 -1.88
CA ASP A 225 34.86 -1.00 -2.57
C ASP A 225 33.92 -2.19 -2.39
N TYR A 226 32.74 -1.97 -1.78
CA TYR A 226 31.77 -3.01 -1.49
C TYR A 226 30.56 -2.93 -2.42
N HIS A 227 30.27 -4.04 -3.10
CA HIS A 227 29.00 -4.25 -3.75
C HIS A 227 28.02 -4.83 -2.73
N VAL A 228 26.94 -4.13 -2.45
CA VAL A 228 25.93 -4.53 -1.46
C VAL A 228 24.65 -4.91 -2.16
N ILE A 229 24.11 -6.07 -1.82
CA ILE A 229 22.80 -6.56 -2.26
C ILE A 229 21.85 -6.55 -1.06
N PHE A 230 20.70 -5.93 -1.25
CA PHE A 230 19.57 -5.96 -0.33
C PHE A 230 18.47 -6.82 -0.91
N SER A 231 18.04 -7.82 -0.20
CA SER A 231 16.92 -8.69 -0.55
C SER A 231 15.81 -8.56 0.48
N LEU A 232 14.56 -8.58 0.00
CA LEU A 232 13.37 -8.48 0.85
C LEU A 232 12.35 -9.52 0.35
N SER A 233 12.03 -10.50 1.17
CA SER A 233 11.13 -11.58 0.80
C SER A 233 10.10 -11.87 1.89
N GLY A 234 8.94 -12.43 1.50
CA GLY A 234 7.87 -12.81 2.42
C GLY A 234 6.56 -12.08 2.16
N LEU A 235 5.56 -12.34 3.00
CA LEU A 235 4.30 -11.61 2.97
C LEU A 235 4.51 -10.16 3.42
N ALA A 236 3.75 -9.22 2.87
CA ALA A 236 3.85 -7.80 3.22
C ALA A 236 3.67 -7.54 4.73
N SER A 237 2.90 -8.41 5.41
CA SER A 237 2.73 -8.39 6.87
C SER A 237 3.94 -8.96 7.65
N SER A 238 4.87 -9.70 7.00
CA SER A 238 5.98 -10.42 7.65
C SER A 238 7.21 -10.52 6.74
N LEU A 239 7.71 -9.37 6.30
CA LEU A 239 8.87 -9.27 5.42
C LEU A 239 10.17 -9.65 6.14
N LYS A 240 11.05 -10.35 5.41
CA LYS A 240 12.38 -10.75 5.87
C LYS A 240 13.44 -10.01 5.06
N PRO A 241 14.10 -9.00 5.65
CA PRO A 241 15.23 -8.34 5.01
C PRO A 241 16.50 -9.16 5.16
N GLU A 242 17.27 -9.23 4.07
CA GLU A 242 18.59 -9.88 4.05
C GLU A 242 19.58 -8.96 3.33
N PHE A 243 20.82 -8.91 3.86
CA PHE A 243 21.91 -8.14 3.27
C PHE A 243 23.08 -9.06 2.98
N SER A 244 23.72 -8.87 1.84
CA SER A 244 24.97 -9.52 1.48
C SER A 244 25.89 -8.52 0.80
N SER A 245 27.21 -8.78 0.83
CA SER A 245 28.19 -7.95 0.16
C SER A 245 29.32 -8.74 -0.48
N ALA A 246 29.97 -8.10 -1.45
CA ALA A 246 31.21 -8.55 -2.06
C ALA A 246 32.24 -7.39 -2.02
N PRO A 247 33.39 -7.51 -1.31
CA PRO A 247 33.79 -8.60 -0.43
C PRO A 247 32.79 -8.90 0.70
N PRO A 248 32.72 -10.14 1.23
CA PRO A 248 31.74 -10.53 2.21
C PRO A 248 31.99 -9.82 3.55
N LEU A 249 30.89 -9.24 4.10
CA LEU A 249 30.84 -8.63 5.42
C LEU A 249 29.65 -9.23 6.20
N PRO A 250 29.74 -9.29 7.54
CA PRO A 250 28.60 -9.54 8.41
C PRO A 250 27.49 -8.52 8.20
N ALA A 251 26.24 -8.90 8.44
CA ALA A 251 25.06 -8.03 8.21
C ALA A 251 25.17 -6.68 8.99
N GLU A 252 25.69 -6.72 10.21
CA GLU A 252 25.90 -5.53 11.05
C GLU A 252 26.90 -4.56 10.43
N GLU A 253 27.97 -5.06 9.83
CA GLU A 253 28.97 -4.25 9.14
C GLU A 253 28.41 -3.67 7.83
N ILE A 254 27.60 -4.41 7.12
CA ILE A 254 26.90 -3.91 5.92
C ILE A 254 25.97 -2.76 6.31
N LEU A 255 25.17 -2.91 7.37
CA LEU A 255 24.30 -1.83 7.86
C LEU A 255 25.11 -0.60 8.31
N SER A 256 26.23 -0.78 8.98
CA SER A 256 27.15 0.30 9.35
C SER A 256 27.73 1.00 8.11
N LEU A 257 28.13 0.21 7.11
CA LEU A 257 28.66 0.72 5.84
C LEU A 257 27.61 1.53 5.07
N LEU A 258 26.38 1.06 5.03
CA LEU A 258 25.27 1.77 4.39
C LEU A 258 24.95 3.10 5.09
N ALA A 259 24.92 3.08 6.42
CA ALA A 259 24.54 4.21 7.23
C ALA A 259 25.63 5.29 7.35
N LEU A 260 26.87 4.88 7.54
CA LEU A 260 27.99 5.76 7.86
C LEU A 260 28.99 5.90 6.72
N GLY A 261 28.87 5.08 5.69
CA GLY A 261 29.86 5.00 4.62
C GLY A 261 31.19 4.38 5.06
N GLU A 262 31.28 3.72 6.21
CA GLU A 262 32.48 3.09 6.75
C GLU A 262 32.16 1.75 7.38
N SER A 263 33.03 0.72 7.11
CA SER A 263 32.93 -0.53 7.84
C SER A 263 33.42 -0.38 9.26
N TYR A 264 32.80 -1.07 10.19
CA TYR A 264 33.05 -1.01 11.62
C TYR A 264 34.50 -1.38 11.98
N GLN A 265 35.15 -2.29 11.25
CA GLN A 265 36.54 -2.69 11.53
C GLN A 265 37.58 -1.57 11.38
N ARG A 266 37.35 -0.55 10.57
CA ARG A 266 38.24 0.60 10.46
C ARG A 266 38.14 1.59 11.63
N ARG A 267 37.08 1.53 12.44
CA ARG A 267 36.84 2.44 13.57
C ARG A 267 37.50 1.98 14.88
N TYR A 268 37.86 0.72 15.02
CA TYR A 268 38.46 0.22 16.25
C TYR A 268 39.89 0.66 16.54
N SER A 269 40.49 1.46 15.68
CA SER A 269 41.73 2.20 16.01
C SER A 269 41.45 3.55 16.68
N LEU A 270 40.20 3.90 17.01
CA LEU A 270 39.81 5.21 17.53
C LEU A 270 39.43 5.16 19.01
N ASP A 271 39.91 6.18 19.72
CA ASP A 271 39.84 6.49 21.15
C ASP A 271 38.41 6.41 21.75
N PRO A 272 38.24 5.94 23.01
CA PRO A 272 36.93 5.82 23.70
C PRO A 272 36.14 7.12 23.84
N THR A 273 36.76 8.29 23.71
CA THR A 273 36.11 9.61 23.76
C THR A 273 35.17 9.88 22.54
N GLN A 274 35.27 9.11 21.47
CA GLN A 274 34.43 9.28 20.28
C GLN A 274 33.13 8.41 20.28
N MET A 275 32.90 7.64 21.34
CA MET A 275 31.64 6.84 21.48
C MET A 275 30.38 7.71 21.63
N SER A 276 30.52 8.97 22.08
CA SER A 276 29.38 9.90 22.19
C SER A 276 28.80 10.31 20.84
N THR A 277 29.58 10.29 19.77
CA THR A 277 29.17 10.61 18.42
C THR A 277 28.41 9.45 17.75
N ALA A 278 28.73 8.20 18.08
CA ALA A 278 28.04 7.03 17.56
C ALA A 278 26.57 6.94 18.02
N SER A 279 26.29 7.38 19.26
CA SER A 279 24.92 7.44 19.78
C SER A 279 24.07 8.54 19.15
N MET A 280 24.65 9.68 18.75
CA MET A 280 23.94 10.72 18.01
C MET A 280 23.59 10.29 16.57
N ILE A 281 24.46 9.51 15.94
CA ILE A 281 24.24 9.00 14.58
C ILE A 281 23.14 7.92 14.59
N SER A 282 23.12 7.06 15.62
CA SER A 282 22.04 6.08 15.82
C SER A 282 20.66 6.74 15.96
N TYR A 283 20.61 7.92 16.56
CA TYR A 283 19.35 8.68 16.71
C TYR A 283 18.83 9.26 15.38
N GLN A 284 19.71 9.74 14.50
CA GLN A 284 19.30 10.22 13.17
C GLN A 284 18.89 9.08 12.23
N LEU A 285 19.55 7.93 12.33
CA LEU A 285 19.19 6.70 11.63
C LEU A 285 17.81 6.20 12.02
N ALA A 286 17.48 6.22 13.31
CA ALA A 286 16.20 5.80 13.82
C ALA A 286 15.02 6.59 13.23
N ARG A 287 15.16 7.91 13.11
CA ARG A 287 14.07 8.77 12.59
C ARG A 287 13.74 8.54 11.12
N LYS A 288 14.72 8.17 10.30
CA LYS A 288 14.50 7.90 8.86
C LYS A 288 13.98 6.49 8.57
N SER A 289 14.39 5.49 9.34
CA SER A 289 13.95 4.10 9.15
C SER A 289 12.56 3.82 9.71
N GLU A 290 12.05 4.64 10.64
CA GLU A 290 10.67 4.55 11.13
C GLU A 290 9.64 4.64 10.01
N SER A 291 9.93 5.40 8.94
CA SER A 291 9.02 5.57 7.80
C SER A 291 9.02 4.41 6.81
N LEU A 292 10.10 3.62 6.75
CA LEU A 292 10.29 2.63 5.68
C LEU A 292 9.54 1.31 5.90
N PHE A 293 9.24 0.94 7.16
CA PHE A 293 8.64 -0.36 7.49
C PHE A 293 7.23 -0.25 8.09
N SER A 294 6.55 0.89 7.96
CA SER A 294 5.31 1.19 8.70
C SER A 294 5.48 0.96 10.21
N LEU A 295 6.68 1.14 10.72
CA LEU A 295 7.02 1.02 12.11
C LEU A 295 6.99 2.41 12.74
N ASP A 296 6.31 2.54 13.86
CA ASP A 296 6.26 3.81 14.60
C ASP A 296 7.56 4.06 15.39
N ARG A 297 8.40 3.04 15.52
CA ARG A 297 9.72 3.14 16.14
C ARG A 297 10.67 2.10 15.53
N PHE A 298 11.79 2.56 15.04
CA PHE A 298 12.93 1.71 14.66
C PHE A 298 14.18 2.31 15.28
N ARG A 299 14.98 1.52 16.01
CA ARG A 299 16.20 1.96 16.64
C ARG A 299 17.24 0.85 16.60
N LEU A 300 18.44 1.21 16.20
CA LEU A 300 19.60 0.34 16.26
C LEU A 300 20.61 0.99 17.21
N ASP A 301 20.72 0.48 18.42
CA ASP A 301 21.63 0.98 19.43
C ASP A 301 22.88 0.08 19.51
N PRO A 302 24.10 0.62 19.42
CA PRO A 302 25.30 -0.14 19.75
C PRO A 302 25.27 -0.47 21.25
N PHE A 303 25.52 -1.74 21.58
CA PHE A 303 25.44 -2.25 22.93
C PHE A 303 26.72 -3.02 23.29
N LEU A 304 27.27 -2.77 24.45
CA LEU A 304 28.40 -3.52 25.00
C LEU A 304 27.87 -4.67 25.87
N MET A 305 28.12 -5.90 25.47
CA MET A 305 27.81 -7.06 26.30
C MET A 305 28.94 -7.35 27.29
N GLY A 306 28.60 -7.34 28.59
CA GLY A 306 29.26 -7.92 29.74
C GLY A 306 30.78 -8.13 29.70
N SER A 307 31.25 -9.17 30.33
CA SER A 307 32.67 -9.46 30.59
C SER A 307 33.55 -9.81 29.36
N THR A 308 33.00 -9.96 28.19
CA THR A 308 33.72 -10.32 26.96
C THR A 308 34.04 -9.15 26.04
N SER A 309 33.60 -7.91 26.37
CA SER A 309 33.84 -6.70 25.54
C SER A 309 33.43 -6.85 24.07
N GLU A 310 32.58 -7.80 23.73
CA GLU A 310 32.01 -7.94 22.39
C GLU A 310 30.95 -6.87 22.19
N ILE A 311 31.15 -6.05 21.16
CA ILE A 311 30.17 -5.03 20.78
C ILE A 311 29.12 -5.68 19.90
N THR A 312 27.91 -5.64 20.35
CA THR A 312 26.74 -6.07 19.60
C THR A 312 25.81 -4.90 19.36
N ALA A 313 24.86 -5.03 18.45
CA ALA A 313 23.83 -4.03 18.23
C ALA A 313 22.49 -4.54 18.78
N ARG A 314 21.74 -3.65 19.43
CA ARG A 314 20.35 -3.92 19.84
C ARG A 314 19.40 -3.30 18.83
N LEU A 315 18.62 -4.15 18.17
CA LEU A 315 17.54 -3.74 17.30
C LEU A 315 16.26 -3.56 18.12
N THR A 316 15.65 -2.39 18.05
CA THR A 316 14.37 -2.09 18.67
C THR A 316 13.38 -1.70 17.59
N VAL A 317 12.26 -2.41 17.52
CA VAL A 317 11.18 -2.20 16.57
C VAL A 317 9.89 -1.94 17.34
N GLY A 318 9.16 -0.90 16.99
CA GLY A 318 7.89 -0.60 17.63
C GLY A 318 6.80 -0.28 16.63
N LYS A 319 5.60 -0.79 16.91
CA LYS A 319 4.40 -0.57 16.08
C LYS A 319 3.20 -0.21 16.94
N ARG A 320 2.45 0.79 16.50
CA ARG A 320 1.17 1.17 17.08
C ARG A 320 0.07 0.29 16.48
N LEU A 321 -0.53 -0.57 17.29
CA LEU A 321 -1.60 -1.48 16.86
C LEU A 321 -2.98 -0.82 16.90
N SER A 322 -3.16 0.18 17.78
CA SER A 322 -4.37 1.00 17.87
C SER A 322 -4.02 2.41 18.36
N ARG A 323 -5.01 3.32 18.47
CA ARG A 323 -4.79 4.68 19.00
C ARG A 323 -4.13 4.68 20.37
N ASN A 324 -4.39 3.65 21.18
CA ASN A 324 -4.01 3.57 22.59
C ASN A 324 -3.06 2.41 22.91
N PHE A 325 -2.68 1.58 21.90
CA PHE A 325 -1.89 0.39 22.13
C PHE A 325 -0.64 0.35 21.24
N PHE A 326 0.52 0.25 21.89
CA PHE A 326 1.82 0.25 21.26
C PHE A 326 2.64 -0.97 21.70
N ILE A 327 3.23 -1.69 20.76
CA ILE A 327 4.13 -2.82 21.02
C ILE A 327 5.56 -2.45 20.61
N VAL A 328 6.52 -2.80 21.46
CA VAL A 328 7.95 -2.66 21.17
C VAL A 328 8.61 -4.01 21.35
N TYR A 329 9.33 -4.44 20.35
CA TYR A 329 10.18 -5.61 20.38
C TYR A 329 11.63 -5.16 20.29
N SER A 330 12.48 -5.65 21.18
CA SER A 330 13.93 -5.37 21.14
C SER A 330 14.68 -6.70 21.20
N THR A 331 15.69 -6.86 20.36
CA THR A 331 16.56 -8.03 20.38
C THR A 331 18.01 -7.59 20.17
N ASN A 332 18.95 -8.30 20.74
CA ASN A 332 20.34 -8.15 20.38
C ASN A 332 20.66 -9.00 19.14
N LEU A 333 21.61 -8.55 18.34
CA LEU A 333 22.06 -9.24 17.11
C LEU A 333 23.21 -10.22 17.39
N ALA A 334 23.49 -10.53 18.66
CA ALA A 334 24.51 -11.46 19.09
C ALA A 334 24.06 -12.93 18.92
N THR A 335 25.00 -13.84 19.07
CA THR A 335 24.81 -15.29 18.97
C THR A 335 23.83 -15.83 20.04
N GLN A 336 23.76 -15.18 21.20
CA GLN A 336 22.72 -15.42 22.21
C GLN A 336 21.65 -14.35 22.06
N ARG A 337 20.51 -14.72 21.51
CA ARG A 337 19.37 -13.82 21.30
C ARG A 337 18.70 -13.49 22.64
N GLU A 338 18.82 -12.25 23.05
CA GLU A 338 18.05 -11.68 24.15
C GLU A 338 16.86 -10.93 23.58
N GLU A 339 15.66 -11.31 23.97
CA GLU A 339 14.42 -10.72 23.47
C GLU A 339 13.70 -9.97 24.59
N ILE A 340 13.34 -8.71 24.33
CA ILE A 340 12.54 -7.89 25.23
C ILE A 340 11.26 -7.51 24.49
N ILE A 341 10.11 -7.84 25.05
CA ILE A 341 8.81 -7.42 24.53
C ILE A 341 8.22 -6.41 25.51
N ARG A 342 7.84 -5.25 25.00
CA ARG A 342 7.19 -4.21 25.77
C ARG A 342 5.87 -3.83 25.15
N LEU A 343 4.81 -3.87 25.93
CA LEU A 343 3.47 -3.46 25.57
C LEU A 343 3.14 -2.18 26.32
N GLU A 344 2.73 -1.14 25.62
CA GLU A 344 2.28 0.12 26.21
C GLU A 344 0.81 0.35 25.85
N TRP A 345 -0.03 0.50 26.89
CA TRP A 345 -1.45 0.78 26.73
C TRP A 345 -1.79 2.11 27.40
N GLU A 346 -2.19 3.09 26.60
CA GLU A 346 -2.63 4.40 27.07
C GLU A 346 -4.14 4.33 27.40
N LEU A 347 -4.47 4.38 28.69
CA LEU A 347 -5.84 4.18 29.18
C LEU A 347 -6.68 5.46 29.10
N SER A 348 -6.23 6.59 29.63
CA SER A 348 -6.84 7.92 29.48
C SER A 348 -6.02 8.97 30.22
N GLY A 349 -6.13 10.26 29.82
CA GLY A 349 -5.71 11.41 30.65
C GLY A 349 -4.26 11.42 31.19
N GLY A 350 -3.33 10.74 30.49
CA GLY A 350 -1.92 10.65 30.94
C GLY A 350 -1.62 9.41 31.78
N LEU A 351 -2.57 8.47 31.96
CA LEU A 351 -2.36 7.17 32.57
C LEU A 351 -2.02 6.13 31.50
N SER A 352 -0.88 5.45 31.62
CA SER A 352 -0.50 4.34 30.76
C SER A 352 -0.05 3.12 31.55
N LEU A 353 -0.40 1.94 31.06
CA LEU A 353 0.04 0.65 31.57
C LEU A 353 1.15 0.12 30.68
N VAL A 354 2.24 -0.32 31.28
CA VAL A 354 3.40 -0.84 30.56
C VAL A 354 3.71 -2.25 31.07
N ALA A 355 3.57 -3.25 30.23
CA ALA A 355 4.00 -4.61 30.50
C ALA A 355 5.31 -4.88 29.76
N ILE A 356 6.31 -5.42 30.46
CA ILE A 356 7.63 -5.74 29.91
C ILE A 356 7.95 -7.20 30.21
N ARG A 357 8.22 -7.98 29.16
CA ARG A 357 8.91 -9.27 29.28
C ARG A 357 10.36 -9.05 28.98
N ASN A 358 11.21 -9.31 29.96
CA ASN A 358 12.66 -9.15 29.81
C ASN A 358 13.31 -10.38 29.16
N GLU A 359 14.62 -10.32 28.93
CA GLU A 359 15.46 -11.34 28.31
C GLU A 359 15.45 -12.68 29.08
N LEU A 360 15.15 -12.68 30.36
CA LEU A 360 15.01 -13.87 31.20
C LEU A 360 13.58 -14.44 31.23
N GLY A 361 12.68 -13.88 30.40
CA GLY A 361 11.27 -14.27 30.36
C GLY A 361 10.43 -13.78 31.56
N ARG A 362 11.00 -12.96 32.44
CA ARG A 362 10.27 -12.38 33.58
C ARG A 362 9.38 -11.23 33.08
N VAL A 363 8.15 -11.20 33.58
CA VAL A 363 7.17 -10.16 33.23
C VAL A 363 7.06 -9.17 34.39
N SER A 364 7.18 -7.88 34.07
CA SER A 364 6.88 -6.75 34.97
C SER A 364 5.71 -5.95 34.41
N LEU A 365 4.96 -5.33 35.33
CA LEU A 365 3.82 -4.47 35.02
C LEU A 365 4.02 -3.13 35.72
N ASP A 366 4.12 -2.06 34.94
CA ASP A 366 4.33 -0.69 35.43
C ASP A 366 3.14 0.19 35.07
N VAL A 367 2.73 1.05 36.01
CA VAL A 367 1.72 2.08 35.78
C VAL A 367 2.42 3.44 35.71
N LYS A 368 2.29 4.13 34.58
CA LYS A 368 2.86 5.48 34.37
C LYS A 368 1.76 6.53 34.41
N LEU A 369 1.92 7.52 35.28
CA LEU A 369 1.08 8.71 35.35
C LEU A 369 1.88 9.93 34.84
N ARG A 370 1.45 10.52 33.72
CA ARG A 370 2.06 11.75 33.16
C ARG A 370 1.12 12.93 33.40
N ARG A 371 1.41 13.78 34.40
CA ARG A 371 0.74 15.08 34.55
C ARG A 371 1.45 16.10 33.66
N ARG A 372 0.72 16.81 32.81
CA ARG A 372 1.17 18.05 32.20
C ARG A 372 0.88 19.18 33.20
N PHE A 373 1.91 19.86 33.67
CA PHE A 373 1.78 21.13 34.36
C PHE A 373 1.78 22.25 33.32
#